data_1eae97a70bff57dd656560a12ddc4636
#
_entry.id   1eae97a70bff57dd656560a12ddc4636
#
_cell.length_a   1.000
_cell.length_b   1.000
_cell.length_c   1.000
_cell.angle_alpha   90.00
_cell.angle_beta   90.00
_cell.angle_gamma   90.00
#
_symmetry.space_group_name_H-M   'P 1'
#
loop_
_entity.id
_entity.type
_entity.pdbx_description
1 polymer ?
#
loop_
_entity_poly.entity_id
_entity_poly.type
_entity_poly.pdbx_seq_one_letter_code
_entity_poly.pdbx_strand_id
1 'polypeptide(L)'
;MRETAPEGRGPVRYGPPAPESGRPVPPGLAVLLAAAAGRTDPEPPGGGPVLREAAAGYWWRRGLRGHAEDALVAPGAPALLLALLAAHGGDVLLPRPCPAWWTPQIRLLGRPAYHVPTTPEAGGVPDPYALLETVRRIRAEGGDPRVLLLSVADDPTATVAPPELVRESCEAAVAEGLHVISDETWRDTLHHPRDTVLLSPAEMCPDDVTVLADLAGGGLVPASWPCAVARFPPTGAARADRYGDPRARALDVLTALGAVLPAPVAPAVAHALDEPEDVLVPALRAAGVHGRLAAAAHRAVLAAGALARPPRAGRHLYADLGPLRAGLAAHGVTDSLELEQHLTARLGRPVPGGHRFGDELGALRVRLDTGPLLGATPPERAETLAAREPERLPQAVRALAALTAVLDDLADPTAQNGARR
;
A
#
# COMPACT_ATOMS: atom_id res chain seq x y z
N MET A 1 -23.62 -16.42 31.02
CA MET A 1 -23.33 -17.45 30.00
C MET A 1 -22.27 -16.87 29.11
N ARG A 2 -21.01 -17.30 29.21
CA ARG A 2 -19.92 -16.82 28.33
C ARG A 2 -20.03 -17.63 27.04
N GLU A 3 -20.36 -16.96 25.95
CA GLU A 3 -20.33 -17.53 24.61
C GLU A 3 -18.87 -17.85 24.26
N THR A 4 -18.58 -19.13 24.13
CA THR A 4 -17.26 -19.62 23.67
C THR A 4 -17.12 -19.29 22.19
N ALA A 5 -16.19 -18.39 21.86
CA ALA A 5 -15.79 -18.13 20.49
C ALA A 5 -15.32 -19.44 19.84
N PRO A 6 -15.63 -19.67 18.55
CA PRO A 6 -15.21 -20.88 17.83
C PRO A 6 -13.69 -20.98 17.82
N GLU A 7 -13.16 -22.10 18.32
CA GLU A 7 -11.74 -22.45 18.27
C GLU A 7 -11.26 -22.53 16.82
N GLY A 8 -10.19 -21.81 16.47
CA GLY A 8 -9.36 -22.11 15.31
C GLY A 8 -8.99 -20.99 14.36
N ARG A 9 -9.34 -19.72 14.60
CA ARG A 9 -8.89 -18.61 13.73
C ARG A 9 -8.24 -17.53 14.57
N GLY A 10 -6.90 -17.42 14.46
CA GLY A 10 -6.18 -16.28 14.99
C GLY A 10 -6.70 -14.96 14.39
N PRO A 11 -6.59 -13.83 15.12
CA PRO A 11 -7.07 -12.54 14.63
C PRO A 11 -6.43 -12.23 13.29
N VAL A 12 -7.26 -11.80 12.31
CA VAL A 12 -6.74 -11.31 11.02
C VAL A 12 -5.85 -10.11 11.32
N ARG A 13 -4.56 -10.22 10.99
CA ARG A 13 -3.59 -9.15 11.22
C ARG A 13 -3.64 -8.19 10.05
N TYR A 14 -3.93 -6.93 10.33
CA TYR A 14 -3.92 -5.85 9.36
C TYR A 14 -2.63 -5.05 9.55
N GLY A 15 -1.69 -5.31 8.67
CA GLY A 15 -0.45 -4.57 8.52
C GLY A 15 -0.36 -4.00 7.11
N PRO A 16 0.80 -3.47 6.73
CA PRO A 16 1.12 -3.23 5.34
C PRO A 16 0.79 -4.48 4.51
N PRO A 17 0.42 -4.33 3.22
CA PRO A 17 0.15 -5.48 2.37
C PRO A 17 1.28 -6.50 2.52
N ALA A 18 0.91 -7.76 2.74
CA ALA A 18 1.91 -8.80 2.95
C ALA A 18 2.89 -8.79 1.77
N PRO A 19 4.20 -8.67 2.04
CA PRO A 19 5.19 -8.73 0.98
C PRO A 19 5.02 -10.05 0.21
N GLU A 20 5.37 -10.04 -1.07
CA GLU A 20 5.26 -11.21 -1.93
C GLU A 20 6.12 -12.37 -1.42
N SER A 21 5.48 -13.38 -0.84
CA SER A 21 6.16 -14.59 -0.39
C SER A 21 6.40 -15.56 -1.55
N GLY A 22 7.56 -16.21 -1.57
CA GLY A 22 7.89 -17.25 -2.56
C GLY A 22 8.59 -16.75 -3.81
N ARG A 23 8.89 -15.46 -3.91
CA ARG A 23 9.79 -14.93 -4.93
C ARG A 23 11.24 -15.32 -4.56
N PRO A 24 12.03 -15.90 -5.48
CA PRO A 24 13.45 -16.17 -5.22
C PRO A 24 14.21 -14.88 -4.90
N VAL A 25 15.12 -14.96 -3.93
CA VAL A 25 16.05 -13.86 -3.67
C VAL A 25 16.96 -13.70 -4.88
N PRO A 26 17.11 -12.49 -5.47
CA PRO A 26 18.07 -12.26 -6.53
C PRO A 26 19.47 -12.72 -6.13
N PRO A 27 20.19 -13.47 -6.99
CA PRO A 27 21.49 -14.06 -6.64
C PRO A 27 22.50 -13.02 -6.16
N GLY A 28 22.54 -11.82 -6.75
CA GLY A 28 23.41 -10.73 -6.32
C GLY A 28 23.14 -10.29 -4.89
N LEU A 29 21.85 -10.17 -4.50
CA LEU A 29 21.48 -9.81 -3.13
C LEU A 29 21.86 -10.93 -2.12
N ALA A 30 21.70 -12.20 -2.50
CA ALA A 30 22.08 -13.32 -1.65
C ALA A 30 23.60 -13.36 -1.39
N VAL A 31 24.41 -13.09 -2.42
CA VAL A 31 25.88 -13.01 -2.30
C VAL A 31 26.29 -11.88 -1.36
N LEU A 32 25.69 -10.70 -1.53
CA LEU A 32 25.99 -9.54 -0.68
C LEU A 32 25.59 -9.77 0.78
N LEU A 33 24.42 -10.38 1.03
CA LEU A 33 24.01 -10.76 2.38
C LEU A 33 25.01 -11.75 3.02
N ALA A 34 25.41 -12.80 2.27
CA ALA A 34 26.37 -13.79 2.76
C ALA A 34 27.74 -13.15 3.07
N ALA A 35 28.22 -12.26 2.22
CA ALA A 35 29.48 -11.53 2.44
C ALA A 35 29.40 -10.59 3.66
N ALA A 36 28.23 -10.07 3.96
CA ALA A 36 28.01 -9.15 5.08
C ALA A 36 27.58 -9.86 6.38
N ALA A 37 27.40 -11.18 6.39
CA ALA A 37 26.87 -11.92 7.54
C ALA A 37 27.72 -11.75 8.82
N GLY A 38 29.02 -11.47 8.68
CA GLY A 38 29.96 -11.24 9.78
C GLY A 38 30.03 -9.78 10.26
N ARG A 39 29.23 -8.86 9.73
CA ARG A 39 29.24 -7.46 10.19
C ARG A 39 28.69 -7.35 11.61
N THR A 40 29.48 -6.70 12.48
CA THR A 40 29.13 -6.50 13.89
C THR A 40 28.75 -5.05 14.20
N ASP A 41 29.16 -4.10 13.34
CA ASP A 41 28.84 -2.69 13.51
C ASP A 41 27.38 -2.46 13.10
N PRO A 42 26.54 -1.92 14.00
CA PRO A 42 25.14 -1.66 13.70
C PRO A 42 24.99 -0.53 12.65
N GLU A 43 23.96 -0.61 11.82
CA GLU A 43 23.56 0.55 11.02
C GLU A 43 23.03 1.66 11.95
N PRO A 44 23.34 2.93 11.68
CA PRO A 44 22.75 4.02 12.45
C PRO A 44 21.26 4.19 12.13
N PRO A 45 20.46 4.73 13.07
CA PRO A 45 19.10 5.15 12.79
C PRO A 45 19.05 6.10 11.58
N GLY A 46 18.08 5.89 10.71
CA GLY A 46 17.97 6.66 9.47
C GLY A 46 18.90 6.20 8.34
N GLY A 47 19.71 5.16 8.55
CA GLY A 47 20.64 4.58 7.59
C GLY A 47 22.01 5.26 7.55
N GLY A 48 23.05 4.47 7.31
CA GLY A 48 24.42 4.95 7.10
C GLY A 48 24.58 5.72 5.77
N PRO A 49 25.73 6.37 5.57
CA PRO A 49 25.97 7.21 4.37
C PRO A 49 25.72 6.48 3.05
N VAL A 50 26.19 5.23 2.92
CA VAL A 50 26.02 4.42 1.70
C VAL A 50 24.56 4.14 1.39
N LEU A 51 23.77 3.79 2.40
CA LEU A 51 22.32 3.55 2.24
C LEU A 51 21.57 4.82 1.85
N ARG A 52 21.91 5.94 2.47
CA ARG A 52 21.27 7.24 2.17
C ARG A 52 21.63 7.75 0.78
N GLU A 53 22.88 7.53 0.34
CA GLU A 53 23.30 7.86 -1.02
C GLU A 53 22.57 7.01 -2.06
N ALA A 54 22.46 5.70 -1.84
CA ALA A 54 21.68 4.81 -2.70
C ALA A 54 20.20 5.19 -2.72
N ALA A 55 19.61 5.57 -1.57
CA ALA A 55 18.24 6.05 -1.50
C ALA A 55 18.05 7.38 -2.26
N ALA A 56 18.98 8.32 -2.17
CA ALA A 56 18.95 9.55 -2.97
C ALA A 56 19.02 9.24 -4.47
N GLY A 57 19.91 8.32 -4.88
CA GLY A 57 19.99 7.82 -6.26
C GLY A 57 18.71 7.17 -6.76
N TYR A 58 18.05 6.37 -5.92
CA TYR A 58 16.74 5.78 -6.21
C TYR A 58 15.68 6.84 -6.50
N TRP A 59 15.57 7.87 -5.67
CA TRP A 59 14.63 8.98 -5.88
C TRP A 59 15.01 9.84 -7.09
N TRP A 60 16.31 10.05 -7.33
CA TRP A 60 16.78 10.83 -8.47
C TRP A 60 16.40 10.22 -9.81
N ARG A 61 16.47 8.88 -9.94
CA ARG A 61 16.00 8.16 -11.14
C ARG A 61 14.50 8.29 -11.37
N ARG A 62 13.75 8.71 -10.36
CA ARG A 62 12.30 8.98 -10.40
C ARG A 62 11.96 10.47 -10.54
N GLY A 63 12.95 11.29 -10.94
CA GLY A 63 12.76 12.73 -11.14
C GLY A 63 12.82 13.57 -9.84
N LEU A 64 12.96 12.95 -8.69
CA LEU A 64 12.98 13.61 -7.39
C LEU A 64 14.42 13.95 -6.97
N ARG A 65 14.86 15.14 -7.27
CA ARG A 65 16.23 15.61 -6.92
C ARG A 65 16.35 15.80 -5.42
N GLY A 66 17.52 15.46 -4.87
CA GLY A 66 17.87 15.60 -3.47
C GLY A 66 19.26 15.03 -3.21
N HIS A 67 19.74 15.18 -1.99
CA HIS A 67 21.03 14.71 -1.51
C HIS A 67 20.85 13.57 -0.51
N ALA A 68 21.92 12.85 -0.18
CA ALA A 68 21.89 11.81 0.85
C ALA A 68 21.40 12.33 2.21
N GLU A 69 21.61 13.62 2.48
CA GLU A 69 21.14 14.28 3.69
C GLU A 69 19.62 14.44 3.74
N ASP A 70 18.94 14.47 2.58
CA ASP A 70 17.49 14.56 2.49
C ASP A 70 16.81 13.17 2.58
N ALA A 71 17.58 12.09 2.65
CA ALA A 71 17.07 10.74 2.72
C ALA A 71 17.13 10.15 4.13
N LEU A 72 16.11 9.33 4.48
CA LEU A 72 16.13 8.43 5.62
C LEU A 72 15.78 7.01 5.17
N VAL A 73 16.41 6.03 5.84
CA VAL A 73 16.15 4.61 5.64
C VAL A 73 15.72 3.98 6.97
N ALA A 74 14.67 3.17 6.94
CA ALA A 74 14.08 2.56 8.13
C ALA A 74 13.74 1.08 7.89
N PRO A 75 13.56 0.26 8.94
CA PRO A 75 13.19 -1.15 8.82
C PRO A 75 11.68 -1.29 8.50
N GLY A 76 11.30 -0.86 7.30
CA GLY A 76 9.96 -0.93 6.74
C GLY A 76 9.13 0.35 6.89
N ALA A 77 8.12 0.47 6.03
CA ALA A 77 7.24 1.64 5.98
C ALA A 77 6.48 1.92 7.30
N PRO A 78 6.07 0.94 8.12
CA PRO A 78 5.38 1.26 9.37
C PRO A 78 6.20 2.10 10.34
N ALA A 79 7.49 1.78 10.53
CA ALA A 79 8.37 2.55 11.40
C ALA A 79 8.62 3.96 10.83
N LEU A 80 8.82 4.03 9.52
CA LEU A 80 9.08 5.28 8.82
C LEU A 80 7.86 6.21 8.84
N LEU A 81 6.67 5.71 8.51
CA LEU A 81 5.44 6.51 8.53
C LEU A 81 5.10 7.00 9.95
N LEU A 82 5.26 6.14 10.96
CA LEU A 82 5.06 6.54 12.35
C LEU A 82 5.98 7.71 12.73
N ALA A 83 7.25 7.64 12.32
CA ALA A 83 8.22 8.71 12.56
C ALA A 83 7.84 10.00 11.83
N LEU A 84 7.43 9.92 10.56
CA LEU A 84 6.97 11.06 9.77
C LEU A 84 5.73 11.71 10.40
N LEU A 85 4.72 10.93 10.74
CA LEU A 85 3.52 11.43 11.39
C LEU A 85 3.85 12.09 12.74
N ALA A 86 4.70 11.47 13.55
CA ALA A 86 5.14 12.03 14.83
C ALA A 86 5.90 13.35 14.64
N ALA A 87 6.71 13.46 13.61
CA ALA A 87 7.51 14.65 13.30
C ALA A 87 6.65 15.87 12.91
N HIS A 88 5.60 15.69 12.14
CA HIS A 88 4.76 16.82 11.66
C HIS A 88 3.73 17.30 12.68
N GLY A 89 3.20 16.44 13.53
CA GLY A 89 2.17 16.83 14.49
C GLY A 89 0.80 17.10 13.86
N GLY A 90 -0.13 17.62 14.68
CA GLY A 90 -1.48 18.01 14.25
C GLY A 90 -2.38 16.88 13.77
N ASP A 91 -3.51 17.24 13.20
CA ASP A 91 -4.49 16.31 12.66
C ASP A 91 -4.08 15.85 11.27
N VAL A 92 -4.51 14.64 10.89
CA VAL A 92 -4.14 14.00 9.63
C VAL A 92 -5.37 13.79 8.74
N LEU A 93 -5.26 14.23 7.49
CA LEU A 93 -6.25 13.95 6.46
C LEU A 93 -5.81 12.75 5.63
N LEU A 94 -6.76 11.88 5.29
CA LEU A 94 -6.56 10.65 4.55
C LEU A 94 -7.56 10.55 3.40
N PRO A 95 -7.22 9.98 2.25
CA PRO A 95 -8.22 9.60 1.25
C PRO A 95 -9.18 8.52 1.81
N ARG A 96 -10.36 8.41 1.23
CA ARG A 96 -11.30 7.32 1.48
C ARG A 96 -11.64 6.64 0.16
N PRO A 97 -11.26 5.36 -0.01
CA PRO A 97 -10.53 4.50 0.91
C PRO A 97 -9.04 4.86 1.04
N CYS A 98 -8.35 4.29 2.05
CA CYS A 98 -6.92 4.41 2.26
C CYS A 98 -6.33 3.09 2.79
N PRO A 99 -4.99 2.89 2.75
CA PRO A 99 -4.36 1.69 3.31
C PRO A 99 -4.78 1.41 4.76
N ALA A 100 -5.15 0.16 5.03
CA ALA A 100 -5.73 -0.26 6.31
C ALA A 100 -4.82 0.00 7.53
N TRP A 101 -3.51 0.09 7.32
CA TRP A 101 -2.50 0.28 8.36
C TRP A 101 -2.19 1.74 8.71
N TRP A 102 -2.70 2.73 7.93
CA TRP A 102 -2.46 4.15 8.18
C TRP A 102 -3.22 4.67 9.40
N THR A 103 -4.54 4.50 9.41
CA THR A 103 -5.40 4.97 10.52
C THR A 103 -4.98 4.44 11.89
N PRO A 104 -4.60 3.15 12.07
CA PRO A 104 -4.10 2.66 13.35
C PRO A 104 -2.84 3.39 13.86
N GLN A 105 -1.93 3.81 12.97
CA GLN A 105 -0.73 4.55 13.37
C GLN A 105 -1.05 5.97 13.83
N ILE A 106 -1.98 6.65 13.16
CA ILE A 106 -2.44 7.97 13.56
C ILE A 106 -3.09 7.90 14.94
N ARG A 107 -3.94 6.89 15.17
CA ARG A 107 -4.57 6.63 16.46
C ARG A 107 -3.56 6.29 17.56
N LEU A 108 -2.51 5.54 17.25
CA LEU A 108 -1.41 5.25 18.20
C LEU A 108 -0.74 6.53 18.71
N LEU A 109 -0.65 7.56 17.87
CA LEU A 109 -0.15 8.88 18.23
C LEU A 109 -1.20 9.75 18.97
N GLY A 110 -2.39 9.23 19.24
CA GLY A 110 -3.47 9.98 19.88
C GLY A 110 -4.04 11.12 19.02
N ARG A 111 -3.96 11.00 17.70
CA ARG A 111 -4.36 12.08 16.78
C ARG A 111 -5.66 11.77 16.04
N PRO A 112 -6.46 12.81 15.73
CA PRO A 112 -7.59 12.68 14.82
C PRO A 112 -7.15 12.31 13.40
N ALA A 113 -7.93 11.42 12.77
CA ALA A 113 -7.80 11.04 11.38
C ALA A 113 -9.10 11.36 10.64
N TYR A 114 -9.02 12.23 9.64
CA TYR A 114 -10.17 12.68 8.86
C TYR A 114 -10.12 12.10 7.47
N HIS A 115 -11.12 11.32 7.12
CA HIS A 115 -11.21 10.71 5.78
C HIS A 115 -11.89 11.68 4.80
N VAL A 116 -11.22 11.91 3.68
CA VAL A 116 -11.67 12.76 2.58
C VAL A 116 -12.05 11.88 1.39
N PRO A 117 -13.23 12.08 0.77
CA PRO A 117 -13.61 11.32 -0.42
C PRO A 117 -12.59 11.46 -1.56
N THR A 118 -12.38 10.37 -2.29
CA THR A 118 -11.64 10.38 -3.57
C THR A 118 -12.60 10.56 -4.74
N THR A 119 -12.06 10.91 -5.91
CA THR A 119 -12.85 10.96 -7.15
C THR A 119 -13.30 9.55 -7.58
N PRO A 120 -14.35 9.43 -8.42
CA PRO A 120 -14.78 8.13 -8.93
C PRO A 120 -13.73 7.40 -9.79
N GLU A 121 -12.79 8.14 -10.39
CA GLU A 121 -11.80 7.61 -11.34
C GLU A 121 -10.60 6.94 -10.66
N ALA A 122 -10.17 7.47 -9.50
CA ALA A 122 -8.98 7.00 -8.80
C ALA A 122 -9.18 6.99 -7.28
N GLY A 123 -8.46 6.08 -6.60
CA GLY A 123 -8.24 6.12 -5.16
C GLY A 123 -6.93 6.83 -4.83
N GLY A 124 -6.62 6.90 -3.54
CA GLY A 124 -5.31 7.34 -3.04
C GLY A 124 -5.08 8.84 -3.00
N VAL A 125 -5.77 9.62 -3.84
CA VAL A 125 -5.68 11.09 -3.86
C VAL A 125 -7.07 11.66 -3.61
N PRO A 126 -7.25 12.54 -2.61
CA PRO A 126 -8.54 13.15 -2.31
C PRO A 126 -9.05 14.03 -3.45
N ASP A 127 -10.37 14.16 -3.55
CA ASP A 127 -10.98 15.24 -4.32
C ASP A 127 -10.58 16.60 -3.74
N PRO A 128 -10.04 17.55 -4.54
CA PRO A 128 -9.53 18.83 -4.03
C PRO A 128 -10.60 19.70 -3.37
N TYR A 129 -11.85 19.67 -3.85
CA TYR A 129 -12.95 20.44 -3.24
C TYR A 129 -13.37 19.84 -1.90
N ALA A 130 -13.48 18.50 -1.84
CA ALA A 130 -13.77 17.79 -0.60
C ALA A 130 -12.65 17.98 0.43
N LEU A 131 -11.37 18.05 -0.02
CA LEU A 131 -10.23 18.35 0.83
C LEU A 131 -10.37 19.73 1.47
N LEU A 132 -10.59 20.78 0.67
CA LEU A 132 -10.75 22.15 1.16
C LEU A 132 -11.91 22.28 2.14
N GLU A 133 -13.06 21.68 1.84
CA GLU A 133 -14.23 21.68 2.73
C GLU A 133 -13.93 20.97 4.06
N THR A 134 -13.23 19.83 4.00
CA THR A 134 -12.85 19.09 5.20
C THR A 134 -11.88 19.91 6.07
N VAL A 135 -10.89 20.59 5.49
CA VAL A 135 -9.96 21.47 6.22
C VAL A 135 -10.70 22.60 6.91
N ARG A 136 -11.63 23.27 6.20
CA ARG A 136 -12.45 24.35 6.76
C ARG A 136 -13.28 23.89 7.95
N ARG A 137 -13.94 22.74 7.81
CA ARG A 137 -14.74 22.15 8.88
C ARG A 137 -13.89 21.81 10.10
N ILE A 138 -12.74 21.15 9.94
CA ILE A 138 -11.84 20.79 11.03
C ILE A 138 -11.43 22.06 11.80
N ARG A 139 -11.03 23.13 11.10
CA ARG A 139 -10.64 24.39 11.74
C ARG A 139 -11.79 25.06 12.47
N ALA A 140 -12.99 25.04 11.90
CA ALA A 140 -14.18 25.60 12.53
C ALA A 140 -14.55 24.86 13.83
N GLU A 141 -14.23 23.57 13.93
CA GLU A 141 -14.39 22.72 15.10
C GLU A 141 -13.22 22.83 16.09
N GLY A 142 -12.21 23.68 15.81
CA GLY A 142 -11.04 23.89 16.67
C GLY A 142 -9.90 22.91 16.49
N GLY A 143 -9.92 22.09 15.42
CA GLY A 143 -8.84 21.17 15.05
C GLY A 143 -7.66 21.87 14.39
N ASP A 144 -6.54 21.14 14.28
CA ASP A 144 -5.27 21.64 13.73
C ASP A 144 -4.80 20.73 12.56
N PRO A 145 -5.45 20.83 11.37
CA PRO A 145 -5.08 20.02 10.21
C PRO A 145 -3.68 20.41 9.71
N ARG A 146 -2.75 19.43 9.64
CA ARG A 146 -1.35 19.68 9.27
C ARG A 146 -0.82 18.76 8.21
N VAL A 147 -1.32 17.55 8.12
CA VAL A 147 -0.80 16.52 7.24
C VAL A 147 -1.88 16.01 6.31
N LEU A 148 -1.58 15.98 5.02
CA LEU A 148 -2.28 15.16 4.05
C LEU A 148 -1.42 13.94 3.74
N LEU A 149 -1.89 12.73 4.03
CA LEU A 149 -1.27 11.48 3.63
C LEU A 149 -2.02 10.93 2.42
N LEU A 150 -1.33 10.66 1.33
CA LEU A 150 -1.91 10.19 0.07
C LEU A 150 -1.03 9.12 -0.60
N SER A 151 -1.55 8.47 -1.64
CA SER A 151 -0.80 7.55 -2.51
C SER A 151 -1.16 7.76 -3.98
N VAL A 152 -0.16 7.85 -4.87
CA VAL A 152 -0.37 8.06 -6.31
C VAL A 152 -0.62 6.76 -7.07
N ALA A 153 -0.12 5.64 -6.56
CA ALA A 153 -0.49 4.28 -6.94
C ALA A 153 -1.07 3.62 -5.69
N ASP A 154 -2.37 3.34 -5.70
CA ASP A 154 -3.14 3.21 -4.48
C ASP A 154 -3.33 1.77 -3.96
N ASP A 155 -3.27 1.63 -2.66
CA ASP A 155 -3.86 0.54 -1.87
C ASP A 155 -5.05 1.13 -1.08
N PRO A 156 -6.29 0.63 -1.23
CA PRO A 156 -6.65 -0.69 -1.76
C PRO A 156 -7.11 -0.74 -3.22
N THR A 157 -7.25 0.38 -3.91
CA THR A 157 -7.97 0.41 -5.19
C THR A 157 -7.16 -0.10 -6.39
N ALA A 158 -5.84 -0.20 -6.26
CA ALA A 158 -4.91 -0.54 -7.35
C ALA A 158 -4.97 0.43 -8.55
N THR A 159 -5.53 1.62 -8.36
CA THR A 159 -5.58 2.67 -9.38
C THR A 159 -4.33 3.55 -9.34
N VAL A 160 -4.10 4.27 -10.42
CA VAL A 160 -3.08 5.33 -10.49
C VAL A 160 -3.81 6.64 -10.69
N ALA A 161 -3.51 7.62 -9.83
CA ALA A 161 -4.15 8.92 -9.88
C ALA A 161 -3.72 9.71 -11.14
N PRO A 162 -4.67 10.35 -11.86
CA PRO A 162 -4.33 11.24 -12.97
C PRO A 162 -3.43 12.39 -12.52
N PRO A 163 -2.44 12.80 -13.34
CA PRO A 163 -1.53 13.90 -12.99
C PRO A 163 -2.22 15.20 -12.59
N GLU A 164 -3.33 15.53 -13.26
CA GLU A 164 -4.13 16.72 -12.98
C GLU A 164 -4.73 16.69 -11.58
N LEU A 165 -5.29 15.54 -11.17
CA LEU A 165 -5.85 15.35 -9.83
C LEU A 165 -4.77 15.46 -8.76
N VAL A 166 -3.60 14.83 -9.01
CA VAL A 166 -2.45 14.91 -8.09
C VAL A 166 -2.04 16.37 -7.90
N ARG A 167 -1.91 17.13 -9.00
CA ARG A 167 -1.55 18.54 -8.97
C ARG A 167 -2.56 19.38 -8.19
N GLU A 168 -3.83 19.28 -8.52
CA GLU A 168 -4.90 20.09 -7.92
C GLU A 168 -5.04 19.81 -6.41
N SER A 169 -4.97 18.53 -6.01
CA SER A 169 -5.03 18.15 -4.59
C SER A 169 -3.78 18.59 -3.82
N CYS A 170 -2.59 18.52 -4.44
CA CYS A 170 -1.35 18.96 -3.81
C CYS A 170 -1.35 20.49 -3.64
N GLU A 171 -1.68 21.25 -4.70
CA GLU A 171 -1.78 22.70 -4.65
C GLU A 171 -2.81 23.16 -3.60
N ALA A 172 -3.97 22.49 -3.51
CA ALA A 172 -4.99 22.77 -2.50
C ALA A 172 -4.47 22.52 -1.08
N ALA A 173 -3.78 21.40 -0.86
CA ALA A 173 -3.20 21.07 0.44
C ALA A 173 -2.13 22.09 0.86
N VAL A 174 -1.21 22.45 -0.03
CA VAL A 174 -0.13 23.41 0.22
C VAL A 174 -0.67 24.82 0.46
N ALA A 175 -1.70 25.24 -0.30
CA ALA A 175 -2.38 26.53 -0.09
C ALA A 175 -3.03 26.64 1.30
N GLU A 176 -3.51 25.51 1.83
CA GLU A 176 -4.04 25.42 3.19
C GLU A 176 -2.94 25.19 4.26
N GLY A 177 -1.67 25.18 3.88
CA GLY A 177 -0.54 25.01 4.80
C GLY A 177 -0.36 23.59 5.32
N LEU A 178 -0.93 22.59 4.65
CA LEU A 178 -0.70 21.18 4.96
C LEU A 178 0.65 20.74 4.40
N HIS A 179 1.33 19.86 5.13
CA HIS A 179 2.44 19.08 4.60
C HIS A 179 1.90 17.80 3.96
N VAL A 180 2.40 17.47 2.77
CA VAL A 180 1.97 16.25 2.07
C VAL A 180 2.97 15.12 2.32
N ILE A 181 2.47 13.97 2.77
CA ILE A 181 3.24 12.73 2.80
C ILE A 181 2.69 11.83 1.69
N SER A 182 3.51 11.52 0.69
CA SER A 182 3.15 10.66 -0.43
C SER A 182 3.73 9.26 -0.23
N ASP A 183 2.86 8.27 -0.04
CA ASP A 183 3.26 6.86 -0.05
C ASP A 183 3.33 6.38 -1.52
N GLU A 184 4.55 6.15 -1.98
CA GLU A 184 4.84 5.73 -3.35
C GLU A 184 5.30 4.25 -3.44
N THR A 185 4.94 3.45 -2.45
CA THR A 185 5.31 2.03 -2.37
C THR A 185 4.97 1.25 -3.64
N TRP A 186 3.83 1.57 -4.27
CA TRP A 186 3.35 0.84 -5.43
C TRP A 186 3.74 1.45 -6.79
N ARG A 187 4.51 2.56 -6.80
CA ARG A 187 4.90 3.23 -8.06
C ARG A 187 5.69 2.34 -9.02
N ASP A 188 6.54 1.46 -8.48
CA ASP A 188 7.39 0.57 -9.28
C ASP A 188 6.70 -0.76 -9.65
N THR A 189 5.42 -0.89 -9.31
CA THR A 189 4.59 -2.07 -9.58
C THR A 189 3.54 -1.84 -10.66
N LEU A 190 3.72 -0.82 -11.50
CA LEU A 190 2.83 -0.53 -12.62
C LEU A 190 2.69 -1.75 -13.53
N HIS A 191 1.46 -2.11 -13.86
CA HIS A 191 1.15 -3.23 -14.74
C HIS A 191 1.57 -2.96 -16.19
N HIS A 192 1.43 -1.71 -16.63
CA HIS A 192 1.78 -1.21 -17.96
C HIS A 192 2.57 0.10 -17.84
N PRO A 193 3.86 0.06 -17.45
CA PRO A 193 4.62 1.28 -17.16
C PRO A 193 4.84 2.19 -18.36
N ARG A 194 4.72 1.66 -19.62
CA ARG A 194 4.84 2.46 -20.84
C ARG A 194 3.57 3.25 -21.17
N ASP A 195 2.43 2.80 -20.65
CA ASP A 195 1.11 3.35 -20.97
C ASP A 195 0.49 4.08 -19.76
N THR A 196 1.22 4.18 -18.66
CA THR A 196 0.74 4.78 -17.42
C THR A 196 1.66 5.92 -17.00
N VAL A 197 1.14 7.13 -16.99
CA VAL A 197 1.84 8.29 -16.42
C VAL A 197 1.58 8.30 -14.92
N LEU A 198 2.65 8.22 -14.14
CA LEU A 198 2.63 8.38 -12.70
C LEU A 198 3.50 9.57 -12.34
N LEU A 199 2.90 10.56 -11.70
CA LEU A 199 3.57 11.79 -11.27
C LEU A 199 3.59 11.84 -9.74
N SER A 200 4.75 12.16 -9.18
CA SER A 200 4.88 12.39 -7.74
C SER A 200 4.41 13.80 -7.37
N PRO A 201 3.68 13.98 -6.27
CA PRO A 201 3.42 15.31 -5.72
C PRO A 201 4.70 16.12 -5.47
N ALA A 202 5.81 15.44 -5.13
CA ALA A 202 7.11 16.08 -4.90
C ALA A 202 7.79 16.63 -6.17
N GLU A 203 7.31 16.25 -7.37
CA GLU A 203 7.75 16.88 -8.62
C GLU A 203 7.12 18.27 -8.81
N MET A 204 5.95 18.49 -8.23
CA MET A 204 5.18 19.74 -8.36
C MET A 204 5.38 20.67 -7.16
N CYS A 205 5.39 20.10 -5.95
CA CYS A 205 5.50 20.82 -4.70
C CYS A 205 6.74 20.29 -3.91
N PRO A 206 7.96 20.45 -4.42
CA PRO A 206 9.17 19.80 -3.85
C PRO A 206 9.48 20.21 -2.42
N ASP A 207 9.01 21.39 -2.00
CA ASP A 207 9.31 21.99 -0.69
C ASP A 207 8.30 21.60 0.40
N ASP A 208 7.13 21.09 0.00
CA ASP A 208 6.02 20.79 0.90
C ASP A 208 5.65 19.27 0.92
N VAL A 209 6.44 18.44 0.21
CA VAL A 209 6.14 17.01 0.07
C VAL A 209 7.30 16.14 0.54
N THR A 210 7.01 15.25 1.49
CA THR A 210 7.86 14.11 1.82
C THR A 210 7.33 12.86 1.13
N VAL A 211 8.19 12.14 0.43
CA VAL A 211 7.83 10.85 -0.20
C VAL A 211 8.39 9.69 0.59
N LEU A 212 7.68 8.58 0.62
CA LEU A 212 8.16 7.32 1.18
C LEU A 212 7.86 6.16 0.23
N ALA A 213 8.68 5.10 0.29
CA ALA A 213 8.40 3.84 -0.39
C ALA A 213 8.86 2.66 0.48
N ASP A 214 8.02 1.63 0.60
CA ASP A 214 8.39 0.34 1.16
C ASP A 214 9.02 -0.53 0.07
N LEU A 215 10.31 -0.79 0.18
CA LEU A 215 11.06 -1.54 -0.83
C LEU A 215 10.67 -3.02 -0.86
N ALA A 216 10.35 -3.60 0.30
CA ALA A 216 9.86 -4.98 0.40
C ALA A 216 8.41 -5.08 -0.10
N GLY A 217 7.56 -4.12 0.29
CA GLY A 217 6.19 -3.98 -0.22
C GLY A 217 6.16 -3.80 -1.73
N GLY A 218 6.98 -2.90 -2.27
CA GLY A 218 7.14 -2.67 -3.72
C GLY A 218 7.82 -3.81 -4.48
N GLY A 219 8.45 -4.76 -3.78
CA GLY A 219 9.08 -5.94 -4.38
C GLY A 219 10.49 -5.72 -4.91
N LEU A 220 11.17 -4.65 -4.50
CA LEU A 220 12.57 -4.40 -4.87
C LEU A 220 13.54 -5.27 -4.05
N VAL A 221 13.20 -5.52 -2.79
CA VAL A 221 13.94 -6.43 -1.90
C VAL A 221 13.04 -7.59 -1.44
N PRO A 222 13.62 -8.70 -0.93
CA PRO A 222 12.83 -9.81 -0.41
C PRO A 222 11.87 -9.39 0.71
N ALA A 223 10.73 -10.05 0.77
CA ALA A 223 9.69 -9.84 1.78
C ALA A 223 10.19 -9.93 3.24
N SER A 224 11.19 -10.76 3.47
CA SER A 224 11.81 -10.96 4.79
C SER A 224 12.82 -9.87 5.20
N TRP A 225 13.08 -8.89 4.32
CA TRP A 225 14.01 -7.79 4.56
C TRP A 225 13.23 -6.46 4.60
N PRO A 226 12.46 -6.19 5.66
CA PRO A 226 11.68 -4.97 5.75
C PRO A 226 12.60 -3.75 5.66
N CYS A 227 12.38 -2.94 4.64
CA CYS A 227 13.13 -1.72 4.40
C CYS A 227 12.26 -0.70 3.68
N ALA A 228 12.30 0.53 4.14
CA ALA A 228 11.65 1.65 3.49
C ALA A 228 12.58 2.85 3.42
N VAL A 229 12.37 3.68 2.41
CA VAL A 229 13.14 4.90 2.16
C VAL A 229 12.22 6.11 2.09
N ALA A 230 12.63 7.22 2.68
CA ALA A 230 11.97 8.51 2.50
C ALA A 230 12.91 9.53 1.88
N ARG A 231 12.33 10.48 1.15
CA ARG A 231 13.00 11.72 0.71
C ARG A 231 12.20 12.89 1.27
N PHE A 232 12.88 13.73 2.00
CA PHE A 232 12.38 15.01 2.53
C PHE A 232 12.58 16.15 1.53
N PRO A 233 11.85 17.24 1.67
CA PRO A 233 12.17 18.50 1.00
C PRO A 233 13.64 18.88 1.19
N PRO A 234 14.30 19.51 0.19
CA PRO A 234 15.68 19.95 0.33
C PRO A 234 15.88 20.86 1.53
N THR A 235 16.97 20.67 2.26
CA THR A 235 17.31 21.48 3.44
C THR A 235 17.39 22.97 3.06
N GLY A 236 16.61 23.81 3.73
CA GLY A 236 16.53 25.25 3.47
C GLY A 236 15.38 25.69 2.56
N ALA A 237 14.72 24.77 1.83
CA ALA A 237 13.53 25.03 1.04
C ALA A 237 12.25 24.89 1.89
N ALA A 238 12.26 23.97 2.86
CA ALA A 238 11.11 23.78 3.74
C ALA A 238 10.73 25.10 4.40
N ARG A 239 9.45 25.49 4.32
CA ARG A 239 8.87 26.49 5.21
C ARG A 239 9.36 26.17 6.61
N ALA A 240 10.16 27.06 7.20
CA ALA A 240 10.66 26.87 8.56
C ALA A 240 9.44 26.63 9.45
N ASP A 241 9.13 25.34 9.66
CA ASP A 241 8.05 24.96 10.54
C ASP A 241 8.42 25.52 11.90
N ARG A 242 7.47 26.19 12.56
CA ARG A 242 7.64 26.69 13.94
C ARG A 242 8.10 25.59 14.91
N TYR A 243 8.11 24.36 14.46
CA TYR A 243 8.51 23.15 15.20
C TYR A 243 9.89 22.60 14.83
N GLY A 244 10.64 23.26 13.94
CA GLY A 244 11.97 22.83 13.49
C GLY A 244 11.97 21.89 12.27
N ASP A 245 13.12 21.27 12.00
CA ASP A 245 13.31 20.37 10.86
C ASP A 245 12.54 19.05 11.01
N PRO A 246 11.54 18.75 10.15
CA PRO A 246 10.76 17.50 10.24
C PRO A 246 11.63 16.25 10.07
N ARG A 247 12.70 16.32 9.27
CA ARG A 247 13.61 15.19 9.06
C ARG A 247 14.40 14.88 10.33
N ALA A 248 14.91 15.90 11.01
CA ALA A 248 15.63 15.72 12.28
C ALA A 248 14.71 15.08 13.33
N ARG A 249 13.46 15.56 13.45
CA ARG A 249 12.47 14.99 14.36
C ARG A 249 12.08 13.54 13.99
N ALA A 250 11.94 13.22 12.71
CA ALA A 250 11.68 11.85 12.27
C ALA A 250 12.87 10.94 12.63
N LEU A 251 14.10 11.42 12.48
CA LEU A 251 15.31 10.71 12.89
C LEU A 251 15.34 10.48 14.42
N ASP A 252 14.95 11.47 15.22
CA ASP A 252 14.85 11.33 16.68
C ASP A 252 13.85 10.23 17.06
N VAL A 253 12.71 10.17 16.38
CA VAL A 253 11.70 9.11 16.61
C VAL A 253 12.25 7.73 16.22
N LEU A 254 12.89 7.60 15.05
CA LEU A 254 13.52 6.33 14.63
C LEU A 254 14.59 5.90 15.63
N THR A 255 15.36 6.86 16.17
CA THR A 255 16.38 6.61 17.19
C THR A 255 15.76 6.12 18.49
N ALA A 256 14.69 6.78 18.95
CA ALA A 256 13.97 6.38 20.17
C ALA A 256 13.31 5.00 20.07
N LEU A 257 12.88 4.61 18.87
CA LEU A 257 12.32 3.29 18.58
C LEU A 257 13.41 2.20 18.39
N GLY A 258 14.69 2.57 18.32
CA GLY A 258 15.75 1.64 17.90
C GLY A 258 15.50 1.07 16.49
N ALA A 259 14.85 1.85 15.63
CA ALA A 259 14.45 1.44 14.29
C ALA A 259 15.63 1.50 13.32
N VAL A 260 16.46 0.47 13.36
CA VAL A 260 17.66 0.32 12.54
C VAL A 260 17.54 -0.86 11.58
N LEU A 261 18.10 -0.73 10.38
CA LEU A 261 18.20 -1.86 9.45
C LEU A 261 19.24 -2.86 9.97
N PRO A 262 19.00 -4.17 9.91
CA PRO A 262 20.02 -5.15 10.27
C PRO A 262 21.30 -4.99 9.45
N ALA A 263 22.44 -4.87 10.12
CA ALA A 263 23.74 -4.59 9.47
C ALA A 263 24.08 -5.52 8.30
N PRO A 264 23.82 -6.85 8.36
CA PRO A 264 24.08 -7.74 7.22
C PRO A 264 23.19 -7.47 5.99
N VAL A 265 22.00 -6.88 6.19
CA VAL A 265 21.05 -6.62 5.09
C VAL A 265 21.40 -5.32 4.35
N ALA A 266 22.02 -4.37 5.04
CA ALA A 266 22.27 -3.02 4.53
C ALA A 266 23.02 -2.98 3.18
N PRO A 267 24.12 -3.71 2.93
CA PRO A 267 24.78 -3.69 1.63
C PRO A 267 23.92 -4.23 0.48
N ALA A 268 23.12 -5.26 0.75
CA ALA A 268 22.22 -5.80 -0.25
C ALA A 268 21.06 -4.82 -0.57
N VAL A 269 20.56 -4.11 0.42
CA VAL A 269 19.56 -3.05 0.21
C VAL A 269 20.14 -1.87 -0.58
N ALA A 270 21.35 -1.41 -0.25
CA ALA A 270 22.04 -0.37 -1.01
C ALA A 270 22.19 -0.77 -2.49
N HIS A 271 22.63 -1.99 -2.75
CA HIS A 271 22.73 -2.52 -4.11
C HIS A 271 21.37 -2.62 -4.82
N ALA A 272 20.33 -3.04 -4.10
CA ALA A 272 18.97 -3.07 -4.68
C ALA A 272 18.44 -1.68 -5.03
N LEU A 273 18.77 -0.68 -4.22
CA LEU A 273 18.44 0.73 -4.49
C LEU A 273 19.16 1.29 -5.72
N ASP A 274 20.30 0.73 -6.12
CA ASP A 274 20.97 1.08 -7.39
C ASP A 274 20.28 0.48 -8.62
N GLU A 275 19.30 -0.43 -8.39
CA GLU A 275 18.44 -1.03 -9.41
C GLU A 275 19.22 -1.75 -10.52
N PRO A 276 20.17 -2.62 -10.17
CA PRO A 276 20.87 -3.40 -11.18
C PRO A 276 19.92 -4.35 -11.90
N GLU A 277 20.30 -4.82 -13.09
CA GLU A 277 19.44 -5.58 -13.98
C GLU A 277 18.88 -6.86 -13.32
N ASP A 278 19.68 -7.54 -12.50
CA ASP A 278 19.30 -8.76 -11.77
C ASP A 278 18.26 -8.52 -10.67
N VAL A 279 18.07 -7.28 -10.23
CA VAL A 279 17.01 -6.85 -9.30
C VAL A 279 15.81 -6.29 -10.06
N LEU A 280 16.05 -5.37 -11.00
CA LEU A 280 14.99 -4.63 -11.68
C LEU A 280 14.17 -5.50 -12.64
N VAL A 281 14.83 -6.35 -13.45
CA VAL A 281 14.11 -7.18 -14.45
C VAL A 281 13.13 -8.16 -13.80
N PRO A 282 13.49 -8.91 -12.73
CA PRO A 282 12.54 -9.74 -12.01
C PRO A 282 11.39 -8.95 -11.35
N ALA A 283 11.65 -7.73 -10.86
CA ALA A 283 10.62 -6.87 -10.27
C ALA A 283 9.57 -6.45 -11.31
N LEU A 284 10.02 -5.94 -12.45
CA LEU A 284 9.14 -5.55 -13.56
C LEU A 284 8.35 -6.74 -14.13
N ARG A 285 8.98 -7.91 -14.23
CA ARG A 285 8.30 -9.14 -14.65
C ARG A 285 7.19 -9.52 -13.68
N ALA A 286 7.47 -9.50 -12.37
CA ALA A 286 6.46 -9.78 -11.35
C ALA A 286 5.29 -8.80 -11.42
N ALA A 287 5.53 -7.50 -11.58
CA ALA A 287 4.49 -6.50 -11.78
C ALA A 287 3.59 -6.83 -12.98
N GLY A 288 4.18 -7.21 -14.12
CA GLY A 288 3.42 -7.62 -15.30
C GLY A 288 2.61 -8.91 -15.10
N VAL A 289 3.12 -9.88 -14.33
CA VAL A 289 2.38 -11.11 -13.95
C VAL A 289 1.19 -10.75 -13.07
N HIS A 290 1.40 -9.95 -12.01
CA HIS A 290 0.31 -9.50 -11.15
C HIS A 290 -0.73 -8.70 -11.92
N GLY A 291 -0.32 -7.89 -12.89
CA GLY A 291 -1.23 -7.15 -13.76
C GLY A 291 -2.17 -8.06 -14.54
N ARG A 292 -1.65 -9.14 -15.15
CA ARG A 292 -2.49 -10.12 -15.88
C ARG A 292 -3.43 -10.88 -14.94
N LEU A 293 -2.95 -11.29 -13.78
CA LEU A 293 -3.78 -11.98 -12.78
C LEU A 293 -4.86 -11.05 -12.22
N ALA A 294 -4.53 -9.80 -11.92
CA ALA A 294 -5.48 -8.79 -11.48
C ALA A 294 -6.55 -8.51 -12.55
N ALA A 295 -6.15 -8.41 -13.82
CA ALA A 295 -7.09 -8.25 -14.93
C ALA A 295 -8.03 -9.47 -15.08
N ALA A 296 -7.54 -10.69 -14.85
CA ALA A 296 -8.38 -11.88 -14.85
C ALA A 296 -9.38 -11.88 -13.69
N ALA A 297 -8.94 -11.55 -12.46
CA ALA A 297 -9.83 -11.42 -11.31
C ALA A 297 -10.84 -10.27 -11.48
N HIS A 298 -10.43 -9.15 -12.07
CA HIS A 298 -11.31 -8.03 -12.39
C HIS A 298 -12.45 -8.44 -13.34
N ARG A 299 -12.13 -9.20 -14.39
CA ARG A 299 -13.17 -9.73 -15.29
C ARG A 299 -14.15 -10.66 -14.56
N ALA A 300 -13.67 -11.51 -13.63
CA ALA A 300 -14.54 -12.38 -12.83
C ALA A 300 -15.48 -11.55 -11.93
N VAL A 301 -14.98 -10.51 -11.30
CA VAL A 301 -15.78 -9.59 -10.48
C VAL A 301 -16.87 -8.91 -11.29
N LEU A 302 -16.53 -8.38 -12.49
CA LEU A 302 -17.52 -7.73 -13.36
C LEU A 302 -18.55 -8.72 -13.93
N ALA A 303 -18.13 -9.93 -14.28
CA ALA A 303 -19.02 -10.97 -14.80
C ALA A 303 -20.08 -11.39 -13.79
N ALA A 304 -19.77 -11.37 -12.49
CA ALA A 304 -20.73 -11.63 -11.42
C ALA A 304 -21.69 -10.44 -11.14
N GLY A 305 -21.52 -9.31 -11.84
CA GLY A 305 -22.35 -8.11 -11.65
C GLY A 305 -21.88 -7.18 -10.52
N ALA A 306 -20.75 -7.46 -9.89
CA ALA A 306 -20.09 -6.54 -8.96
C ALA A 306 -19.31 -5.45 -9.73
N LEU A 307 -18.85 -4.40 -9.01
CA LEU A 307 -18.13 -3.30 -9.61
C LEU A 307 -16.66 -3.31 -9.13
N ALA A 308 -15.75 -2.92 -10.00
CA ALA A 308 -14.36 -2.66 -9.66
C ALA A 308 -13.74 -1.71 -10.68
N ARG A 309 -12.80 -0.88 -10.24
CA ARG A 309 -11.96 -0.11 -11.16
C ARG A 309 -10.91 -1.02 -11.80
N PRO A 310 -10.50 -0.77 -13.05
CA PRO A 310 -9.39 -1.52 -13.66
C PRO A 310 -8.11 -1.34 -12.85
N PRO A 311 -7.47 -2.42 -12.35
CA PRO A 311 -6.23 -2.33 -11.61
C PRO A 311 -5.08 -1.93 -12.54
N ARG A 312 -4.25 -0.98 -12.10
CA ARG A 312 -3.10 -0.43 -12.86
C ARG A 312 -1.76 -0.63 -12.18
N ALA A 313 -1.77 -0.88 -10.87
CA ALA A 313 -0.57 -1.09 -10.07
C ALA A 313 -0.83 -2.08 -8.93
N GLY A 314 0.21 -2.51 -8.26
CA GLY A 314 0.10 -3.34 -7.08
C GLY A 314 -0.25 -4.79 -7.36
N ARG A 315 -0.74 -5.48 -6.32
CA ARG A 315 -1.01 -6.92 -6.31
C ARG A 315 -2.42 -7.23 -5.81
N HIS A 316 -3.36 -6.34 -6.08
CA HIS A 316 -4.73 -6.41 -5.57
C HIS A 316 -5.70 -5.70 -6.50
N LEU A 317 -7.00 -5.85 -6.20
CA LEU A 317 -8.06 -5.02 -6.75
C LEU A 317 -9.11 -4.79 -5.66
N TYR A 318 -9.89 -3.72 -5.79
CA TYR A 318 -10.94 -3.34 -4.85
C TYR A 318 -12.30 -3.51 -5.48
N ALA A 319 -13.07 -4.47 -4.97
CA ALA A 319 -14.38 -4.83 -5.51
C ALA A 319 -15.50 -4.25 -4.65
N ASP A 320 -16.50 -3.66 -5.28
CA ASP A 320 -17.75 -3.22 -4.67
C ASP A 320 -18.85 -4.24 -5.01
N LEU A 321 -19.27 -5.01 -3.99
CA LEU A 321 -20.33 -6.01 -4.08
C LEU A 321 -21.71 -5.43 -3.72
N GLY A 322 -21.82 -4.11 -3.61
CA GLY A 322 -23.10 -3.41 -3.38
C GLY A 322 -24.22 -3.83 -4.33
N PRO A 323 -23.96 -4.00 -5.64
CA PRO A 323 -24.97 -4.54 -6.57
C PRO A 323 -25.49 -5.93 -6.21
N LEU A 324 -24.71 -6.75 -5.50
CA LEU A 324 -25.06 -8.11 -5.08
C LEU A 324 -25.73 -8.14 -3.69
N ARG A 325 -26.14 -6.99 -3.15
CA ARG A 325 -26.70 -6.86 -1.78
C ARG A 325 -27.85 -7.83 -1.50
N ALA A 326 -28.72 -8.09 -2.47
CA ALA A 326 -29.85 -9.02 -2.28
C ALA A 326 -29.38 -10.46 -2.05
N GLY A 327 -28.42 -10.95 -2.84
CA GLY A 327 -27.82 -12.28 -2.66
C GLY A 327 -27.00 -12.35 -1.37
N LEU A 328 -26.21 -11.32 -1.07
CA LEU A 328 -25.46 -11.22 0.18
C LEU A 328 -26.39 -11.31 1.42
N ALA A 329 -27.51 -10.58 1.40
CA ALA A 329 -28.49 -10.62 2.49
C ALA A 329 -29.11 -12.02 2.66
N ALA A 330 -29.33 -12.79 1.59
CA ALA A 330 -29.76 -14.18 1.67
C ALA A 330 -28.75 -15.09 2.40
N HIS A 331 -27.46 -14.74 2.38
CA HIS A 331 -26.39 -15.38 3.13
C HIS A 331 -26.14 -14.78 4.52
N GLY A 332 -27.00 -13.84 4.98
CA GLY A 332 -26.86 -13.17 6.27
C GLY A 332 -25.75 -12.11 6.29
N VAL A 333 -25.36 -11.59 5.12
CA VAL A 333 -24.33 -10.57 4.98
C VAL A 333 -24.97 -9.23 4.66
N THR A 334 -24.92 -8.30 5.60
CA THR A 334 -25.56 -6.97 5.51
C THR A 334 -24.58 -5.81 5.61
N ASP A 335 -23.38 -6.07 6.16
CA ASP A 335 -22.33 -5.08 6.34
C ASP A 335 -20.94 -5.60 5.94
N SER A 336 -19.95 -4.74 6.04
CA SER A 336 -18.57 -5.01 5.62
C SER A 336 -17.83 -5.98 6.55
N LEU A 337 -18.21 -6.11 7.83
CA LEU A 337 -17.62 -7.07 8.77
C LEU A 337 -18.10 -8.49 8.44
N GLU A 338 -19.41 -8.65 8.24
CA GLU A 338 -20.01 -9.91 7.85
C GLU A 338 -19.52 -10.35 6.48
N LEU A 339 -19.34 -9.39 5.55
CA LEU A 339 -18.76 -9.65 4.22
C LEU A 339 -17.33 -10.18 4.32
N GLU A 340 -16.49 -9.55 5.13
CA GLU A 340 -15.11 -10.02 5.39
C GLU A 340 -15.09 -11.44 5.93
N GLN A 341 -15.92 -11.72 6.94
CA GLN A 341 -16.02 -13.05 7.56
C GLN A 341 -16.50 -14.09 6.56
N HIS A 342 -17.56 -13.79 5.82
CA HIS A 342 -18.15 -14.69 4.82
C HIS A 342 -17.15 -15.07 3.74
N LEU A 343 -16.52 -14.06 3.08
CA LEU A 343 -15.57 -14.31 2.01
C LEU A 343 -14.27 -14.97 2.50
N THR A 344 -13.80 -14.61 3.69
CA THR A 344 -12.64 -15.25 4.31
C THR A 344 -12.92 -16.73 4.57
N ALA A 345 -14.13 -17.07 5.02
CA ALA A 345 -14.55 -18.46 5.23
C ALA A 345 -14.65 -19.24 3.92
N ARG A 346 -15.30 -18.66 2.91
CA ARG A 346 -15.55 -19.30 1.61
C ARG A 346 -14.26 -19.50 0.79
N LEU A 347 -13.37 -18.54 0.80
CA LEU A 347 -12.10 -18.59 0.05
C LEU A 347 -10.95 -19.21 0.85
N GLY A 348 -11.13 -19.51 2.14
CA GLY A 348 -10.11 -20.11 3.00
C GLY A 348 -8.89 -19.24 3.26
N ARG A 349 -8.99 -17.93 3.02
CA ARG A 349 -7.91 -16.94 3.13
C ARG A 349 -8.48 -15.57 3.53
N PRO A 350 -7.69 -14.68 4.15
CA PRO A 350 -8.15 -13.33 4.49
C PRO A 350 -8.60 -12.55 3.25
N VAL A 351 -9.79 -11.94 3.34
CA VAL A 351 -10.35 -11.02 2.34
C VAL A 351 -10.78 -9.77 3.08
N PRO A 352 -9.90 -8.75 3.20
CA PRO A 352 -10.19 -7.57 4.00
C PRO A 352 -11.38 -6.78 3.48
N GLY A 353 -12.33 -6.47 4.38
CA GLY A 353 -13.52 -5.67 4.09
C GLY A 353 -13.24 -4.17 4.05
N GLY A 354 -14.12 -3.41 3.38
CA GLY A 354 -13.99 -1.97 3.15
C GLY A 354 -13.84 -1.14 4.42
N HIS A 355 -14.45 -1.56 5.52
CA HIS A 355 -14.33 -0.90 6.83
C HIS A 355 -12.87 -0.80 7.32
N ARG A 356 -11.98 -1.69 6.87
CA ARG A 356 -10.55 -1.66 7.17
C ARG A 356 -9.83 -0.52 6.47
N PHE A 357 -10.36 -0.09 5.34
CA PHE A 357 -9.81 0.95 4.48
C PHE A 357 -10.53 2.30 4.68
N GLY A 358 -11.30 2.44 5.76
CA GLY A 358 -11.99 3.67 6.12
C GLY A 358 -13.35 3.85 5.42
N ASP A 359 -13.85 2.87 4.68
CA ASP A 359 -15.21 2.89 4.17
C ASP A 359 -16.23 2.71 5.29
N GLU A 360 -17.45 3.14 5.05
CA GLU A 360 -18.57 2.97 5.97
C GLU A 360 -18.94 1.49 6.10
N LEU A 361 -19.40 1.06 7.27
CA LEU A 361 -19.78 -0.34 7.51
C LEU A 361 -20.80 -0.87 6.51
N GLY A 362 -21.75 -0.03 6.08
CA GLY A 362 -22.75 -0.40 5.09
C GLY A 362 -22.22 -0.52 3.64
N ALA A 363 -20.98 -0.14 3.37
CA ALA A 363 -20.34 -0.30 2.06
C ALA A 363 -19.82 -1.73 1.91
N LEU A 364 -20.40 -2.50 0.99
CA LEU A 364 -20.05 -3.89 0.75
C LEU A 364 -18.84 -4.02 -0.18
N ARG A 365 -17.69 -3.55 0.28
CA ARG A 365 -16.44 -3.53 -0.48
C ARG A 365 -15.39 -4.43 0.14
N VAL A 366 -14.53 -4.99 -0.71
CA VAL A 366 -13.43 -5.88 -0.30
C VAL A 366 -12.20 -5.66 -1.16
N ARG A 367 -11.01 -5.90 -0.56
CA ARG A 367 -9.76 -6.01 -1.31
C ARG A 367 -9.48 -7.47 -1.62
N LEU A 368 -9.25 -7.78 -2.89
CA LEU A 368 -8.89 -9.10 -3.41
C LEU A 368 -7.42 -9.09 -3.82
N ASP A 369 -6.60 -9.90 -3.14
CA ASP A 369 -5.17 -10.00 -3.45
C ASP A 369 -4.91 -11.02 -4.57
N THR A 370 -3.96 -10.73 -5.46
CA THR A 370 -3.53 -11.61 -6.55
C THR A 370 -2.52 -12.67 -6.12
N GLY A 371 -1.91 -12.53 -4.95
CA GLY A 371 -0.95 -13.50 -4.43
C GLY A 371 -1.42 -14.95 -4.45
N PRO A 372 -2.67 -15.25 -4.03
CA PRO A 372 -3.24 -16.60 -4.12
C PRO A 372 -3.39 -17.16 -5.53
N LEU A 373 -3.41 -16.32 -6.55
CA LEU A 373 -3.45 -16.74 -7.96
C LEU A 373 -2.07 -17.23 -8.45
N LEU A 374 -0.99 -16.91 -7.76
CA LEU A 374 0.34 -17.40 -8.08
C LEU A 374 0.50 -18.91 -7.78
N GLY A 375 -0.29 -19.46 -6.86
CA GLY A 375 -0.20 -20.84 -6.42
C GLY A 375 -0.01 -20.99 -4.91
N ALA A 376 -0.24 -22.19 -4.41
CA ALA A 376 -0.15 -22.52 -2.99
C ALA A 376 1.28 -22.81 -2.52
N THR A 377 2.11 -23.36 -3.40
CA THR A 377 3.47 -23.82 -3.09
C THR A 377 4.54 -22.89 -3.69
N PRO A 378 5.74 -22.82 -3.11
CA PRO A 378 6.84 -22.05 -3.69
C PRO A 378 7.16 -22.40 -5.15
N PRO A 379 7.21 -23.69 -5.57
CA PRO A 379 7.40 -24.05 -6.98
C PRO A 379 6.31 -23.50 -7.91
N GLU A 380 5.02 -23.62 -7.53
CA GLU A 380 3.90 -23.08 -8.33
C GLU A 380 4.03 -21.56 -8.48
N ARG A 381 4.40 -20.85 -7.42
CA ARG A 381 4.59 -19.39 -7.47
C ARG A 381 5.75 -18.99 -8.38
N ALA A 382 6.87 -19.69 -8.30
CA ALA A 382 8.04 -19.47 -9.16
C ALA A 382 7.67 -19.71 -10.63
N GLU A 383 6.95 -20.79 -10.93
CA GLU A 383 6.45 -21.10 -12.28
C GLU A 383 5.54 -19.97 -12.79
N THR A 384 4.58 -19.53 -11.96
CA THR A 384 3.64 -18.47 -12.35
C THR A 384 4.34 -17.15 -12.61
N LEU A 385 5.31 -16.76 -11.77
CA LEU A 385 6.11 -15.55 -11.94
C LEU A 385 7.02 -15.58 -13.20
N ALA A 386 7.37 -16.78 -13.69
CA ALA A 386 8.14 -16.95 -14.91
C ALA A 386 7.28 -17.04 -16.17
N ALA A 387 5.98 -17.29 -16.05
CA ALA A 387 5.10 -17.56 -17.18
C ALA A 387 4.78 -16.32 -18.01
N ARG A 388 4.58 -16.54 -19.34
CA ARG A 388 4.08 -15.49 -20.25
C ARG A 388 2.57 -15.31 -20.13
N GLU A 389 1.83 -16.37 -19.84
CA GLU A 389 0.36 -16.40 -19.67
C GLU A 389 0.01 -17.00 -18.30
N PRO A 390 0.33 -16.29 -17.20
CA PRO A 390 0.17 -16.82 -15.83
C PRO A 390 -1.27 -17.20 -15.51
N GLU A 391 -2.26 -16.50 -16.08
CA GLU A 391 -3.69 -16.75 -15.90
C GLU A 391 -4.17 -18.08 -16.49
N ARG A 392 -3.37 -18.71 -17.36
CA ARG A 392 -3.69 -20.02 -17.97
C ARG A 392 -3.08 -21.21 -17.22
N LEU A 393 -2.22 -20.96 -16.26
CA LEU A 393 -1.64 -22.04 -15.47
C LEU A 393 -2.67 -22.71 -14.57
N PRO A 394 -2.56 -24.04 -14.33
CA PRO A 394 -3.55 -24.79 -13.56
C PRO A 394 -3.86 -24.20 -12.18
N GLN A 395 -2.84 -23.71 -11.45
CA GLN A 395 -2.99 -23.09 -10.15
C GLN A 395 -3.78 -21.78 -10.23
N ALA A 396 -3.53 -20.93 -11.22
CA ALA A 396 -4.27 -19.69 -11.42
C ALA A 396 -5.71 -19.96 -11.85
N VAL A 397 -5.92 -20.91 -12.77
CA VAL A 397 -7.25 -21.32 -13.22
C VAL A 397 -8.08 -21.86 -12.05
N ARG A 398 -7.52 -22.72 -11.20
CA ARG A 398 -8.22 -23.23 -9.99
C ARG A 398 -8.62 -22.10 -9.05
N ALA A 399 -7.69 -21.16 -8.77
CA ALA A 399 -7.96 -20.06 -7.85
C ALA A 399 -8.98 -19.05 -8.41
N LEU A 400 -8.94 -18.78 -9.72
CA LEU A 400 -9.94 -17.94 -10.41
C LEU A 400 -11.31 -18.62 -10.42
N ALA A 401 -11.37 -19.93 -10.70
CA ALA A 401 -12.62 -20.68 -10.66
C ALA A 401 -13.25 -20.69 -9.26
N ALA A 402 -12.44 -20.83 -8.21
CA ALA A 402 -12.92 -20.71 -6.83
C ALA A 402 -13.47 -19.32 -6.52
N LEU A 403 -12.81 -18.27 -6.97
CA LEU A 403 -13.29 -16.88 -6.83
C LEU A 403 -14.62 -16.70 -7.57
N THR A 404 -14.69 -17.12 -8.83
CA THR A 404 -15.89 -17.03 -9.68
C THR A 404 -17.06 -17.76 -9.03
N ALA A 405 -16.86 -19.01 -8.58
CA ALA A 405 -17.92 -19.79 -7.95
C ALA A 405 -18.49 -19.12 -6.68
N VAL A 406 -17.66 -18.48 -5.89
CA VAL A 406 -18.11 -17.71 -4.70
C VAL A 406 -18.89 -16.47 -5.12
N LEU A 407 -18.45 -15.75 -6.14
CA LEU A 407 -19.14 -14.56 -6.62
C LEU A 407 -20.47 -14.88 -7.30
N ASP A 408 -20.53 -15.96 -8.10
CA ASP A 408 -21.77 -16.43 -8.75
C ASP A 408 -22.83 -16.86 -7.72
N ASP A 409 -22.41 -17.54 -6.65
CA ASP A 409 -23.32 -17.92 -5.55
C ASP A 409 -23.89 -16.67 -4.84
N LEU A 410 -23.11 -15.62 -4.72
CA LEU A 410 -23.58 -14.34 -4.16
C LEU A 410 -24.46 -13.53 -5.12
N ALA A 411 -24.35 -13.79 -6.41
CA ALA A 411 -25.19 -13.13 -7.42
C ALA A 411 -26.58 -13.77 -7.52
N ASP A 412 -26.75 -15.03 -7.09
CA ASP A 412 -28.04 -15.76 -7.13
C ASP A 412 -28.81 -15.62 -5.80
N PRO A 413 -29.87 -14.78 -5.73
CA PRO A 413 -30.68 -14.61 -4.52
C PRO A 413 -31.53 -15.88 -4.17
N THR A 414 -31.59 -16.88 -5.05
CA THR A 414 -32.44 -18.08 -4.87
C THR A 414 -31.67 -19.29 -4.36
N ALA A 415 -30.36 -19.25 -4.29
CA ALA A 415 -29.49 -20.39 -3.97
C ALA A 415 -29.76 -21.05 -2.59
N GLN A 416 -30.37 -20.36 -1.62
CA GLN A 416 -30.69 -20.92 -0.30
C GLN A 416 -32.03 -21.69 -0.22
N ASN A 417 -32.95 -21.57 -1.17
CA ASN A 417 -34.25 -22.29 -1.10
C ASN A 417 -34.14 -23.77 -1.43
N GLY A 418 -33.01 -24.25 -1.96
CA GLY A 418 -32.79 -25.68 -2.29
C GLY A 418 -32.21 -26.53 -1.15
N ALA A 419 -31.62 -25.96 -0.12
CA ALA A 419 -30.94 -26.69 0.97
C ALA A 419 -31.81 -26.94 2.22
N ARG A 420 -33.07 -26.51 2.21
CA ARG A 420 -34.05 -26.70 3.29
C ARG A 420 -35.22 -27.62 2.87
N ARG A 421 -35.06 -28.45 1.86
CA ARG A 421 -36.04 -29.49 1.51
C ARG A 421 -35.45 -30.87 1.72
#